data_d9d749b18954dcd98ff08fd5379bbfe4
#
_entry.id   d9d749b18954dcd98ff08fd5379bbfe4
#
_cell.length_a   1.000
_cell.length_b   1.000
_cell.length_c   1.000
_cell.angle_alpha   90.00
_cell.angle_beta   90.00
_cell.angle_gamma   90.00
#
_symmetry.space_group_name_H-M   'P 1'
#
loop_
_entity.id
_entity.type
_entity.pdbx_description
1 polymer ?
#
loop_
_entity_poly.entity_id
_entity_poly.type
_entity_poly.pdbx_seq_one_letter_code
_entity_poly.pdbx_strand_id
1 'polypeptide(L)'
;MASNAAQDASLFVTNKSTDKPTNARTTFGAFAAKMYTNESARVKRGEFSRGSLQVLRNRLDAHLLPRWGAIDINEIEYAQVLKFTQELSEKFSTITINQYLVIVKKVFTLASALNMLQKMPAFPKVKVKTTPRGSFTPNEYWNIIRTARKLVGKLHPEHSDLRRHYKLRNSDNTMPIDLQWAIRFMVNSFIRPSDLKTLKHRHIEIAQKGEHTYLRLTLPETKSHSSPIATLRPAVTVYKSIVEHYSKHDLANPDDYIFLPALRDRNYAHWVLCFYFNWVLAETGLKKGAHGQDRSLYSLRHTAITFRLLYGEGIDLLTLARNARTSVKMIEQFYASQLSGEMNIAMLQRKRK
;
A
#
# COMPACT_ATOMS: atom_id res chain seq x y z
N MET A 1 6.84 31.35 -7.49
CA MET A 1 6.85 29.96 -6.95
C MET A 1 8.09 29.65 -6.07
N ALA A 2 8.91 30.64 -5.72
CA ALA A 2 10.09 30.44 -4.85
C ALA A 2 9.84 30.80 -3.36
N SER A 3 8.66 31.35 -3.03
CA SER A 3 8.36 31.91 -1.71
C SER A 3 8.00 30.87 -0.63
N ASN A 4 7.47 29.70 -0.99
CA ASN A 4 6.96 28.74 -0.01
C ASN A 4 8.03 27.82 0.63
N ALA A 5 9.22 27.70 0.03
CA ALA A 5 10.28 26.86 0.59
C ALA A 5 11.03 27.53 1.77
N ALA A 6 11.05 28.86 1.80
CA ALA A 6 11.69 29.63 2.88
C ALA A 6 10.79 29.80 4.11
N GLN A 7 9.46 29.85 3.92
CA GLN A 7 8.51 29.94 5.03
C GLN A 7 8.37 28.62 5.79
N ASP A 8 8.53 27.45 5.12
CA ASP A 8 8.49 26.14 5.79
C ASP A 8 9.68 25.89 6.75
N ALA A 9 10.81 26.56 6.55
CA ALA A 9 11.97 26.42 7.43
C ALA A 9 11.81 27.13 8.77
N SER A 10 10.97 28.18 8.84
CA SER A 10 10.77 28.98 10.07
C SER A 10 9.82 28.33 11.08
N LEU A 11 8.96 27.39 10.64
CA LEU A 11 7.98 26.70 11.51
C LEU A 11 8.60 25.65 12.44
N PHE A 12 9.88 25.34 12.29
CA PHE A 12 10.57 24.33 13.11
C PHE A 12 11.19 24.88 14.42
N VAL A 13 11.04 26.18 14.73
CA VAL A 13 11.84 26.84 15.79
C VAL A 13 11.06 27.22 17.06
N THR A 14 9.76 26.98 17.18
CA THR A 14 9.03 27.41 18.39
C THR A 14 8.49 26.25 19.22
N ASN A 15 9.26 25.88 20.27
CA ASN A 15 8.68 25.61 21.59
C ASN A 15 9.76 25.79 22.68
N LYS A 16 9.47 26.65 23.65
CA LYS A 16 10.33 27.01 24.80
C LYS A 16 10.33 25.85 25.82
N SER A 17 11.51 25.41 26.22
CA SER A 17 11.79 24.92 27.58
C SER A 17 13.27 25.19 27.92
N THR A 18 13.48 25.66 29.11
CA THR A 18 14.57 26.19 29.89
C THR A 18 15.97 25.62 29.72
N ASP A 19 16.94 26.54 29.63
CA ASP A 19 18.31 26.55 30.14
C ASP A 19 19.38 25.67 29.54
N LYS A 20 19.92 26.16 28.45
CA LYS A 20 21.32 26.38 28.05
C LYS A 20 21.29 26.98 26.65
N PRO A 21 22.21 27.88 26.24
CA PRO A 21 22.25 28.39 24.89
C PRO A 21 22.62 27.28 23.93
N THR A 22 21.62 26.53 23.48
CA THR A 22 21.77 25.53 22.46
C THR A 22 22.10 26.24 21.17
N ASN A 23 23.25 25.94 20.59
CA ASN A 23 23.59 26.46 19.28
C ASN A 23 22.51 25.98 18.30
N ALA A 24 21.63 26.88 17.87
CA ALA A 24 20.48 26.54 17.02
C ALA A 24 20.84 25.73 15.73
N ARG A 25 22.11 25.73 15.37
CA ARG A 25 22.66 25.01 14.22
C ARG A 25 22.88 23.50 14.46
N THR A 26 22.98 23.06 15.71
CA THR A 26 23.30 21.67 16.09
C THR A 26 22.13 20.89 16.67
N THR A 27 20.92 21.49 16.70
CA THR A 27 19.74 20.81 17.22
C THR A 27 19.24 19.71 16.28
N PHE A 28 18.59 18.68 16.84
CA PHE A 28 17.90 17.64 16.07
C PHE A 28 16.91 18.25 15.08
N GLY A 29 16.15 19.28 15.46
CA GLY A 29 15.19 19.98 14.60
C GLY A 29 15.84 20.62 13.38
N ALA A 30 17.02 21.24 13.54
CA ALA A 30 17.76 21.83 12.43
C ALA A 30 18.19 20.77 11.41
N PHE A 31 18.68 19.61 11.88
CA PHE A 31 19.04 18.50 10.97
C PHE A 31 17.81 17.81 10.38
N ALA A 32 16.71 17.69 11.12
CA ALA A 32 15.45 17.17 10.60
C ALA A 32 14.89 18.04 9.46
N ALA A 33 14.98 19.37 9.59
CA ALA A 33 14.60 20.30 8.53
C ALA A 33 15.47 20.14 7.27
N LYS A 34 16.79 20.07 7.42
CA LYS A 34 17.73 19.83 6.33
C LYS A 34 17.45 18.47 5.65
N MET A 35 17.25 17.41 6.43
CA MET A 35 16.92 16.09 5.94
C MET A 35 15.59 16.10 5.15
N TYR A 36 14.57 16.79 5.66
CA TYR A 36 13.29 16.94 4.96
C TYR A 36 13.45 17.67 3.63
N THR A 37 14.25 18.74 3.56
CA THR A 37 14.59 19.44 2.32
C THR A 37 15.26 18.52 1.29
N ASN A 38 16.21 17.70 1.75
CA ASN A 38 16.87 16.71 0.88
C ASN A 38 15.88 15.67 0.34
N GLU A 39 15.00 15.13 1.19
CA GLU A 39 13.97 14.16 0.75
C GLU A 39 12.95 14.84 -0.18
N SER A 40 12.63 16.11 0.02
CA SER A 40 11.77 16.90 -0.89
C SER A 40 12.42 17.07 -2.27
N ALA A 41 13.71 17.34 -2.33
CA ALA A 41 14.47 17.38 -3.58
C ALA A 41 14.46 16.00 -4.30
N ARG A 42 14.53 14.90 -3.55
CA ARG A 42 14.40 13.55 -4.09
C ARG A 42 13.02 13.28 -4.68
N VAL A 43 11.95 13.88 -4.11
CA VAL A 43 10.61 13.81 -4.72
C VAL A 43 10.58 14.51 -6.08
N LYS A 44 11.22 15.68 -6.21
CA LYS A 44 11.32 16.39 -7.49
C LYS A 44 12.04 15.58 -8.56
N ARG A 45 13.06 14.79 -8.17
CA ARG A 45 13.79 13.87 -9.07
C ARG A 45 13.09 12.53 -9.32
N GLY A 46 11.91 12.30 -8.72
CA GLY A 46 11.18 11.02 -8.85
C GLY A 46 11.75 9.85 -8.03
N GLU A 47 12.79 10.07 -7.22
CA GLU A 47 13.45 9.04 -6.39
C GLU A 47 12.67 8.68 -5.12
N PHE A 48 11.79 9.57 -4.68
CA PHE A 48 11.00 9.41 -3.44
C PHE A 48 9.54 9.82 -3.69
N SER A 49 8.58 9.11 -3.13
CA SER A 49 7.17 9.40 -3.40
C SER A 49 6.66 10.57 -2.54
N ARG A 50 5.73 11.37 -3.08
CA ARG A 50 5.04 12.44 -2.32
C ARG A 50 4.34 11.89 -1.07
N GLY A 51 3.70 10.72 -1.17
CA GLY A 51 3.06 10.08 -0.02
C GLY A 51 4.04 9.68 1.07
N SER A 52 5.23 9.18 0.71
CA SER A 52 6.29 8.88 1.68
C SER A 52 6.84 10.13 2.36
N LEU A 53 6.97 11.24 1.60
CA LEU A 53 7.37 12.53 2.16
C LEU A 53 6.33 13.05 3.17
N GLN A 54 5.03 12.92 2.85
CA GLN A 54 3.97 13.30 3.77
C GLN A 54 3.97 12.46 5.06
N VAL A 55 4.16 11.15 4.95
CA VAL A 55 4.28 10.27 6.12
C VAL A 55 5.51 10.63 6.96
N LEU A 56 6.64 10.96 6.32
CA LEU A 56 7.84 11.45 6.99
C LEU A 56 7.53 12.74 7.78
N ARG A 57 6.86 13.71 7.14
CA ARG A 57 6.47 14.98 7.78
C ARG A 57 5.57 14.73 9.00
N ASN A 58 4.49 13.96 8.82
CA ASN A 58 3.56 13.67 9.90
C ASN A 58 4.25 13.04 11.13
N ARG A 59 5.23 12.17 10.90
CA ARG A 59 5.97 11.52 12.00
C ARG A 59 6.94 12.46 12.68
N LEU A 60 7.60 13.35 11.93
CA LEU A 60 8.44 14.39 12.50
C LEU A 60 7.60 15.29 13.41
N ASP A 61 6.49 15.82 12.91
CA ASP A 61 5.66 16.80 13.61
C ASP A 61 4.94 16.18 14.82
N ALA A 62 4.43 14.95 14.70
CA ALA A 62 3.64 14.35 15.77
C ALA A 62 4.47 13.84 16.96
N HIS A 63 5.71 13.38 16.75
CA HIS A 63 6.44 12.66 17.78
C HIS A 63 7.91 13.05 17.94
N LEU A 64 8.63 13.32 16.84
CA LEU A 64 10.07 13.51 16.90
C LEU A 64 10.47 14.95 17.26
N LEU A 65 9.86 15.94 16.60
CA LEU A 65 10.13 17.36 16.87
C LEU A 65 9.64 17.83 18.24
N PRO A 66 8.43 17.45 18.71
CA PRO A 66 8.02 17.79 20.06
C PRO A 66 8.95 17.25 21.14
N ARG A 67 9.60 16.11 20.88
CA ARG A 67 10.49 15.48 21.85
C ARG A 67 11.93 15.99 21.78
N TRP A 68 12.50 16.09 20.59
CA TRP A 68 13.93 16.33 20.38
C TRP A 68 14.25 17.58 19.57
N GLY A 69 13.25 18.29 19.07
CA GLY A 69 13.45 19.40 18.13
C GLY A 69 14.42 20.46 18.61
N ALA A 70 14.38 20.80 19.92
CA ALA A 70 15.23 21.81 20.53
C ALA A 70 16.52 21.23 21.17
N ILE A 71 16.69 19.90 21.22
CA ILE A 71 17.83 19.25 21.88
C ILE A 71 19.01 19.20 20.91
N ASP A 72 20.23 19.45 21.43
CA ASP A 72 21.45 19.24 20.64
C ASP A 72 21.57 17.77 20.24
N ILE A 73 21.91 17.52 18.98
CA ILE A 73 21.96 16.14 18.45
C ILE A 73 22.99 15.27 19.16
N ASN A 74 24.03 15.86 19.73
CA ASN A 74 25.06 15.17 20.49
C ASN A 74 24.62 14.75 21.89
N GLU A 75 23.54 15.36 22.40
CA GLU A 75 22.95 14.99 23.70
C GLU A 75 21.95 13.84 23.60
N ILE A 76 21.56 13.42 22.38
CA ILE A 76 20.62 12.32 22.17
C ILE A 76 21.38 11.00 22.10
N GLU A 77 21.47 10.34 23.25
CA GLU A 77 22.16 9.07 23.40
C GLU A 77 21.24 7.85 23.25
N TYR A 78 21.80 6.65 23.34
CA TYR A 78 21.08 5.38 23.28
C TYR A 78 19.91 5.31 24.27
N ALA A 79 20.09 5.80 25.49
CA ALA A 79 19.05 5.75 26.53
C ALA A 79 17.78 6.52 26.14
N GLN A 80 17.93 7.72 25.54
CA GLN A 80 16.78 8.50 25.07
C GLN A 80 16.08 7.81 23.87
N VAL A 81 16.83 7.21 22.94
CA VAL A 81 16.26 6.47 21.81
C VAL A 81 15.56 5.21 22.28
N LEU A 82 16.12 4.50 23.27
CA LEU A 82 15.50 3.33 23.88
C LEU A 82 14.18 3.68 24.58
N LYS A 83 14.17 4.72 25.42
CA LYS A 83 12.95 5.19 26.09
C LYS A 83 11.86 5.57 25.09
N PHE A 84 12.22 6.30 24.03
CA PHE A 84 11.29 6.62 22.94
C PHE A 84 10.72 5.38 22.28
N THR A 85 11.54 4.38 22.02
CA THR A 85 11.12 3.11 21.41
C THR A 85 10.14 2.35 22.31
N GLN A 86 10.36 2.37 23.64
CA GLN A 86 9.45 1.77 24.62
C GLN A 86 8.09 2.46 24.65
N GLU A 87 8.07 3.80 24.71
CA GLU A 87 6.82 4.58 24.66
C GLU A 87 6.03 4.37 23.37
N LEU A 88 6.72 4.26 22.23
CA LEU A 88 6.05 3.92 20.97
C LEU A 88 5.46 2.50 20.98
N SER A 89 6.04 1.58 21.75
CA SER A 89 5.59 0.18 21.81
C SER A 89 4.21 0.02 22.45
N GLU A 90 3.78 1.00 23.24
CA GLU A 90 2.44 1.02 23.83
C GLU A 90 1.34 1.29 22.79
N LYS A 91 1.67 1.98 21.70
CA LYS A 91 0.69 2.51 20.73
C LYS A 91 0.85 1.99 19.31
N PHE A 92 2.05 1.51 18.95
CA PHE A 92 2.38 1.19 17.57
C PHE A 92 2.94 -0.22 17.40
N SER A 93 2.71 -0.78 16.21
CA SER A 93 3.32 -2.06 15.81
C SER A 93 4.83 -1.94 15.63
N THR A 94 5.55 -3.06 15.76
CA THR A 94 7.00 -3.14 15.57
C THR A 94 7.47 -2.61 14.20
N ILE A 95 6.65 -2.79 13.16
CA ILE A 95 6.90 -2.22 11.82
C ILE A 95 6.90 -0.69 11.88
N THR A 96 5.91 -0.09 12.54
CA THR A 96 5.79 1.37 12.67
C THR A 96 6.94 1.93 13.50
N ILE A 97 7.29 1.28 14.61
CA ILE A 97 8.43 1.66 15.45
C ILE A 97 9.73 1.66 14.66
N ASN A 98 9.98 0.59 13.89
CA ASN A 98 11.17 0.52 13.03
C ASN A 98 11.21 1.66 12.00
N GLN A 99 10.04 2.08 11.48
CA GLN A 99 9.97 3.22 10.56
C GLN A 99 10.30 4.56 11.25
N TYR A 100 9.97 4.75 12.53
CA TYR A 100 10.45 5.89 13.32
C TYR A 100 11.97 5.86 13.49
N LEU A 101 12.53 4.71 13.86
CA LEU A 101 13.98 4.54 14.00
C LEU A 101 14.74 4.81 12.69
N VAL A 102 14.18 4.45 11.55
CA VAL A 102 14.74 4.78 10.23
C VAL A 102 14.81 6.29 10.02
N ILE A 103 13.78 7.05 10.43
CA ILE A 103 13.79 8.51 10.32
C ILE A 103 14.86 9.11 11.24
N VAL A 104 14.89 8.67 12.49
CA VAL A 104 15.89 9.13 13.46
C VAL A 104 17.30 8.88 12.92
N LYS A 105 17.58 7.65 12.45
CA LYS A 105 18.88 7.32 11.83
C LYS A 105 19.23 8.23 10.65
N LYS A 106 18.28 8.57 9.78
CA LYS A 106 18.52 9.49 8.66
C LYS A 106 18.97 10.87 9.13
N VAL A 107 18.37 11.40 10.21
CA VAL A 107 18.75 12.69 10.79
C VAL A 107 20.17 12.63 11.33
N PHE A 108 20.51 11.59 12.10
CA PHE A 108 21.87 11.37 12.63
C PHE A 108 22.90 11.14 11.53
N THR A 109 22.57 10.37 10.50
CA THR A 109 23.46 10.14 9.35
C THR A 109 23.77 11.46 8.64
N LEU A 110 22.79 12.35 8.49
CA LEU A 110 23.01 13.68 7.90
C LEU A 110 23.92 14.53 8.76
N ALA A 111 23.70 14.57 10.10
CA ALA A 111 24.55 15.31 11.02
C ALA A 111 26.01 14.80 11.00
N SER A 112 26.18 13.48 10.95
CA SER A 112 27.51 12.83 10.81
C SER A 112 28.17 13.22 9.49
N ALA A 113 27.44 13.17 8.36
CA ALA A 113 27.97 13.55 7.05
C ALA A 113 28.37 15.03 6.95
N LEU A 114 27.81 15.89 7.80
CA LEU A 114 28.17 17.29 7.93
C LEU A 114 29.26 17.57 8.98
N ASN A 115 29.86 16.52 9.56
CA ASN A 115 30.87 16.58 10.63
C ASN A 115 30.39 17.36 11.89
N MET A 116 29.07 17.33 12.17
CA MET A 116 28.47 18.02 13.31
C MET A 116 28.06 17.04 14.42
N LEU A 117 28.28 15.75 14.23
CA LEU A 117 28.01 14.69 15.19
C LEU A 117 29.34 14.12 15.71
N GLN A 118 29.58 14.19 17.03
CA GLN A 118 30.80 13.67 17.66
C GLN A 118 30.86 12.14 17.58
N LYS A 119 29.71 11.47 17.89
CA LYS A 119 29.63 10.01 17.88
C LYS A 119 28.22 9.57 17.47
N MET A 120 28.12 8.63 16.54
CA MET A 120 26.85 8.00 16.18
C MET A 120 26.32 7.18 17.38
N PRO A 121 25.13 7.49 17.94
CA PRO A 121 24.56 6.68 19.00
C PRO A 121 24.21 5.27 18.50
N ALA A 122 24.25 4.30 19.40
CA ALA A 122 23.67 2.99 19.11
C ALA A 122 22.14 3.11 19.00
N PHE A 123 21.52 2.23 18.21
CA PHE A 123 20.08 2.20 18.04
C PHE A 123 19.51 0.86 18.52
N PRO A 124 18.39 0.85 19.24
CA PRO A 124 17.73 -0.39 19.66
C PRO A 124 17.32 -1.21 18.43
N LYS A 125 17.55 -2.52 18.51
CA LYS A 125 17.10 -3.46 17.48
C LYS A 125 15.66 -3.87 17.76
N VAL A 126 14.75 -3.55 16.85
CA VAL A 126 13.36 -3.98 16.90
C VAL A 126 13.16 -5.16 15.96
N LYS A 127 12.80 -6.31 16.51
CA LYS A 127 12.50 -7.50 15.71
C LYS A 127 11.15 -7.33 15.03
N VAL A 128 11.17 -7.07 13.73
CA VAL A 128 9.95 -6.90 12.93
C VAL A 128 9.41 -8.27 12.54
N LYS A 129 8.25 -8.63 13.06
CA LYS A 129 7.48 -9.77 12.57
C LYS A 129 6.47 -9.27 11.53
N THR A 130 6.66 -9.66 10.28
CA THR A 130 5.69 -9.41 9.22
C THR A 130 4.74 -10.60 9.12
N THR A 131 3.47 -10.38 9.43
CA THR A 131 2.43 -11.38 9.18
C THR A 131 1.80 -11.07 7.83
N PRO A 132 1.86 -11.98 6.85
CA PRO A 132 1.20 -11.78 5.58
C PRO A 132 -0.30 -11.58 5.78
N ARG A 133 -0.91 -10.69 5.03
CA ARG A 133 -2.38 -10.62 4.97
C ARG A 133 -2.88 -11.92 4.33
N GLY A 134 -3.85 -12.57 4.97
CA GLY A 134 -4.37 -13.84 4.48
C GLY A 134 -4.94 -13.74 3.07
N SER A 135 -4.66 -14.73 2.23
CA SER A 135 -5.39 -15.00 1.00
C SER A 135 -6.76 -15.64 1.32
N PHE A 136 -7.62 -15.72 0.32
CA PHE A 136 -8.87 -16.46 0.41
C PHE A 136 -8.70 -17.84 -0.22
N THR A 137 -9.39 -18.85 0.33
CA THR A 137 -9.57 -20.15 -0.33
C THR A 137 -10.55 -20.00 -1.51
N PRO A 138 -10.63 -20.98 -2.44
CA PRO A 138 -11.62 -20.94 -3.52
C PRO A 138 -13.06 -20.81 -3.01
N ASN A 139 -13.43 -21.54 -1.97
CA ASN A 139 -14.78 -21.48 -1.40
C ASN A 139 -15.08 -20.11 -0.75
N GLU A 140 -14.13 -19.54 0.01
CA GLU A 140 -14.25 -18.20 0.57
C GLU A 140 -14.38 -17.14 -0.54
N TYR A 141 -13.59 -17.25 -1.61
CA TYR A 141 -13.64 -16.35 -2.75
C TYR A 141 -15.01 -16.38 -3.46
N TRP A 142 -15.55 -17.58 -3.69
CA TRP A 142 -16.90 -17.72 -4.24
C TRP A 142 -17.99 -17.17 -3.32
N ASN A 143 -17.84 -17.35 -2.00
CA ASN A 143 -18.76 -16.75 -1.02
C ASN A 143 -18.73 -15.21 -1.08
N ILE A 144 -17.53 -14.62 -1.16
CA ILE A 144 -17.33 -13.16 -1.33
C ILE A 144 -18.04 -12.67 -2.60
N ILE A 145 -17.85 -13.34 -3.74
CA ILE A 145 -18.49 -12.95 -5.01
C ILE A 145 -20.02 -12.99 -4.90
N ARG A 146 -20.58 -14.06 -4.32
CA ARG A 146 -22.04 -14.20 -4.16
C ARG A 146 -22.60 -13.13 -3.23
N THR A 147 -21.93 -12.88 -2.11
CA THR A 147 -22.34 -11.85 -1.15
C THR A 147 -22.23 -10.45 -1.74
N ALA A 148 -21.13 -10.13 -2.41
CA ALA A 148 -21.00 -8.85 -3.09
C ALA A 148 -22.13 -8.62 -4.11
N ARG A 149 -22.48 -9.64 -4.91
CA ARG A 149 -23.60 -9.55 -5.85
C ARG A 149 -24.95 -9.27 -5.17
N LYS A 150 -25.19 -9.88 -4.01
CA LYS A 150 -26.43 -9.68 -3.23
C LYS A 150 -26.53 -8.28 -2.62
N LEU A 151 -25.38 -7.66 -2.34
CA LEU A 151 -25.31 -6.37 -1.66
C LEU A 151 -25.28 -5.17 -2.62
N VAL A 152 -25.06 -5.38 -3.92
CA VAL A 152 -25.12 -4.28 -4.91
C VAL A 152 -26.42 -3.52 -4.79
N GLY A 153 -26.35 -2.19 -4.74
CA GLY A 153 -27.48 -1.28 -4.59
C GLY A 153 -28.09 -1.22 -3.19
N LYS A 154 -27.65 -2.02 -2.23
CA LYS A 154 -28.15 -1.98 -0.86
C LYS A 154 -27.44 -0.92 -0.02
N LEU A 155 -28.20 -0.30 0.89
CA LEU A 155 -27.68 0.59 1.92
C LEU A 155 -26.88 -0.20 2.95
N HIS A 156 -25.77 0.35 3.42
CA HIS A 156 -25.02 -0.23 4.54
C HIS A 156 -25.90 -0.16 5.82
N PRO A 157 -25.98 -1.22 6.65
CA PRO A 157 -26.83 -1.24 7.85
C PRO A 157 -26.59 -0.06 8.80
N GLU A 158 -25.32 0.32 8.98
CA GLU A 158 -24.91 1.42 9.87
C GLU A 158 -24.74 2.76 9.11
N HIS A 159 -25.44 2.98 8.01
CA HIS A 159 -25.24 4.14 7.14
C HIS A 159 -25.39 5.50 7.85
N SER A 160 -26.26 5.62 8.86
CA SER A 160 -26.44 6.84 9.66
C SER A 160 -25.23 7.18 10.50
N ASP A 161 -24.65 6.19 11.17
CA ASP A 161 -23.48 6.36 12.04
C ASP A 161 -22.19 6.48 11.23
N LEU A 162 -22.10 5.78 10.12
CA LEU A 162 -20.98 5.83 9.21
C LEU A 162 -20.83 7.17 8.51
N ARG A 163 -21.91 7.91 8.26
CA ARG A 163 -21.85 9.30 7.76
C ARG A 163 -21.07 10.21 8.70
N ARG A 164 -21.26 10.06 10.01
CA ARG A 164 -20.56 10.88 11.02
C ARG A 164 -19.06 10.54 11.11
N HIS A 165 -18.73 9.25 10.99
CA HIS A 165 -17.36 8.76 11.21
C HIS A 165 -16.52 8.68 9.94
N TYR A 166 -17.10 8.40 8.77
CA TYR A 166 -16.37 8.05 7.56
C TYR A 166 -16.51 9.01 6.38
N LYS A 167 -17.21 10.13 6.51
CA LYS A 167 -17.38 11.14 5.43
C LYS A 167 -17.97 10.56 4.12
N LEU A 168 -18.80 9.52 4.21
CA LEU A 168 -19.47 8.95 3.06
C LEU A 168 -20.46 9.98 2.47
N ARG A 169 -20.40 10.22 1.16
CA ARG A 169 -21.32 11.13 0.48
C ARG A 169 -22.73 10.50 0.39
N ASN A 170 -23.77 11.34 0.37
CA ASN A 170 -25.15 10.86 0.26
C ASN A 170 -25.42 10.07 -1.03
N SER A 171 -24.78 10.47 -2.13
CA SER A 171 -24.84 9.76 -3.42
C SER A 171 -24.23 8.37 -3.40
N ASP A 172 -23.34 8.10 -2.44
CA ASP A 172 -22.50 6.90 -2.41
C ASP A 172 -22.89 5.98 -1.23
N ASN A 173 -24.11 6.10 -0.72
CA ASN A 173 -24.60 5.37 0.46
C ASN A 173 -25.04 3.92 0.17
N THR A 174 -25.10 3.54 -1.11
CA THR A 174 -25.37 2.17 -1.56
C THR A 174 -24.12 1.52 -2.12
N MET A 175 -24.03 0.19 -1.98
CA MET A 175 -22.88 -0.53 -2.50
C MET A 175 -22.84 -0.47 -4.03
N PRO A 176 -21.76 0.09 -4.62
CA PRO A 176 -21.64 0.21 -6.07
C PRO A 176 -21.39 -1.16 -6.73
N ILE A 177 -21.93 -1.34 -7.94
CA ILE A 177 -21.67 -2.52 -8.77
C ILE A 177 -20.18 -2.71 -9.06
N ASP A 178 -19.43 -1.63 -9.10
CA ASP A 178 -17.97 -1.61 -9.31
C ASP A 178 -17.22 -2.49 -8.34
N LEU A 179 -17.68 -2.62 -7.10
CA LEU A 179 -17.01 -3.49 -6.15
C LEU A 179 -17.07 -4.96 -6.57
N GLN A 180 -18.20 -5.42 -7.09
CA GLN A 180 -18.33 -6.78 -7.60
C GLN A 180 -17.35 -7.04 -8.74
N TRP A 181 -17.19 -6.07 -9.64
CA TRP A 181 -16.23 -6.15 -10.73
C TRP A 181 -14.78 -6.07 -10.22
N ALA A 182 -14.48 -5.15 -9.32
CA ALA A 182 -13.14 -4.98 -8.75
C ALA A 182 -12.65 -6.26 -8.05
N ILE A 183 -13.51 -6.94 -7.28
CA ILE A 183 -13.18 -8.22 -6.64
C ILE A 183 -12.74 -9.26 -7.68
N ARG A 184 -13.54 -9.45 -8.72
CA ARG A 184 -13.24 -10.44 -9.77
C ARG A 184 -12.06 -10.02 -10.63
N PHE A 185 -11.95 -8.74 -10.95
CA PHE A 185 -10.87 -8.20 -11.75
C PHE A 185 -9.52 -8.34 -11.04
N MET A 186 -9.43 -7.98 -9.76
CA MET A 186 -8.17 -8.04 -9.00
C MET A 186 -7.62 -9.45 -8.88
N VAL A 187 -8.46 -10.46 -8.63
CA VAL A 187 -8.02 -11.86 -8.51
C VAL A 187 -7.53 -12.41 -9.85
N ASN A 188 -8.01 -11.86 -10.97
CA ASN A 188 -7.66 -12.32 -12.31
C ASN A 188 -6.65 -11.42 -13.04
N SER A 189 -6.18 -10.32 -12.42
CA SER A 189 -5.26 -9.36 -13.05
C SER A 189 -4.01 -9.06 -12.25
N PHE A 190 -3.86 -9.61 -11.06
CA PHE A 190 -2.70 -9.39 -10.17
C PHE A 190 -2.44 -7.93 -9.77
N ILE A 191 -3.31 -6.99 -10.08
CA ILE A 191 -3.14 -5.56 -9.75
C ILE A 191 -3.19 -5.32 -8.25
N ARG A 192 -2.57 -4.23 -7.80
CA ARG A 192 -2.67 -3.75 -6.42
C ARG A 192 -3.97 -2.95 -6.23
N PRO A 193 -4.53 -2.87 -5.01
CA PRO A 193 -5.63 -1.96 -4.73
C PRO A 193 -5.36 -0.51 -5.14
N SER A 194 -4.09 -0.05 -5.03
CA SER A 194 -3.69 1.28 -5.49
C SER A 194 -3.86 1.49 -6.99
N ASP A 195 -3.73 0.45 -7.78
CA ASP A 195 -3.84 0.53 -9.24
C ASP A 195 -5.28 0.82 -9.67
N LEU A 196 -6.29 0.42 -8.86
CA LEU A 196 -7.70 0.78 -9.09
C LEU A 196 -7.96 2.30 -9.15
N LYS A 197 -7.08 3.09 -8.52
CA LYS A 197 -7.19 4.56 -8.57
C LYS A 197 -6.89 5.15 -9.93
N THR A 198 -5.97 4.54 -10.65
CA THR A 198 -5.35 5.15 -11.83
C THR A 198 -5.64 4.39 -13.12
N LEU A 199 -6.22 3.19 -13.01
CA LEU A 199 -6.52 2.34 -14.15
C LEU A 199 -7.62 2.98 -15.01
N LYS A 200 -7.29 3.29 -16.27
CA LYS A 200 -8.17 3.87 -17.30
C LYS A 200 -8.34 2.90 -18.46
N HIS A 201 -9.37 3.10 -19.29
CA HIS A 201 -9.61 2.28 -20.48
C HIS A 201 -8.40 2.24 -21.42
N ARG A 202 -7.71 3.37 -21.65
CA ARG A 202 -6.50 3.45 -22.48
C ARG A 202 -5.33 2.59 -21.98
N HIS A 203 -5.36 2.11 -20.73
CA HIS A 203 -4.33 1.23 -20.18
C HIS A 203 -4.61 -0.25 -20.46
N ILE A 204 -5.74 -0.57 -21.09
CA ILE A 204 -6.23 -1.93 -21.30
C ILE A 204 -6.34 -2.23 -22.79
N GLU A 205 -5.66 -3.28 -23.21
CA GLU A 205 -5.77 -3.87 -24.55
C GLU A 205 -6.28 -5.30 -24.43
N ILE A 206 -7.29 -5.69 -25.22
CA ILE A 206 -7.68 -7.08 -25.35
C ILE A 206 -6.71 -7.71 -26.35
N ALA A 207 -5.86 -8.62 -25.87
CA ALA A 207 -4.83 -9.28 -26.65
C ALA A 207 -5.14 -10.79 -26.80
N GLN A 208 -4.62 -11.40 -27.87
CA GLN A 208 -4.69 -12.82 -28.12
C GLN A 208 -3.31 -13.38 -28.42
N LYS A 209 -3.01 -14.57 -27.86
CA LYS A 209 -1.79 -15.32 -28.17
C LYS A 209 -2.14 -16.81 -28.26
N GLY A 210 -2.11 -17.37 -29.47
CA GLY A 210 -2.68 -18.68 -29.74
C GLY A 210 -4.17 -18.71 -29.35
N GLU A 211 -4.60 -19.69 -28.59
CA GLU A 211 -5.99 -19.82 -28.11
C GLU A 211 -6.31 -18.96 -26.88
N HIS A 212 -5.32 -18.27 -26.32
CA HIS A 212 -5.47 -17.52 -25.07
C HIS A 212 -5.83 -16.07 -25.33
N THR A 213 -7.03 -15.66 -24.90
CA THR A 213 -7.45 -14.26 -24.85
C THR A 213 -7.22 -13.70 -23.44
N TYR A 214 -6.58 -12.55 -23.34
CA TYR A 214 -6.25 -11.89 -22.08
C TYR A 214 -6.28 -10.36 -22.22
N LEU A 215 -6.27 -9.65 -21.11
CA LEU A 215 -6.02 -8.21 -21.13
C LEU A 215 -4.52 -7.98 -20.94
N ARG A 216 -3.95 -7.12 -21.78
CA ARG A 216 -2.64 -6.51 -21.56
C ARG A 216 -2.86 -5.18 -20.83
N LEU A 217 -2.36 -5.09 -19.58
CA LEU A 217 -2.50 -3.90 -18.76
C LEU A 217 -1.18 -3.12 -18.74
N THR A 218 -1.17 -1.94 -19.36
CA THR A 218 -0.03 -1.02 -19.34
C THR A 218 -0.25 0.02 -18.26
N LEU A 219 0.08 -0.34 -17.01
CA LEU A 219 -0.07 0.55 -15.86
C LEU A 219 1.03 1.62 -15.85
N PRO A 220 0.76 2.80 -15.27
CA PRO A 220 1.79 3.80 -15.02
C PRO A 220 2.99 3.18 -14.30
N GLU A 221 4.18 3.63 -14.68
CA GLU A 221 5.42 3.12 -14.10
C GLU A 221 5.45 3.31 -12.58
N THR A 222 5.85 2.25 -11.89
CA THR A 222 6.25 2.31 -10.49
C THR A 222 7.75 2.08 -10.40
N LYS A 223 8.38 2.51 -9.31
CA LYS A 223 9.85 2.54 -9.10
C LYS A 223 10.66 1.31 -9.60
N SER A 224 10.00 0.19 -9.90
CA SER A 224 10.70 -1.06 -10.19
C SER A 224 10.09 -1.89 -11.31
N HIS A 225 8.97 -1.46 -11.93
CA HIS A 225 8.24 -2.32 -12.86
C HIS A 225 7.57 -1.49 -13.96
N SER A 226 8.08 -1.62 -15.17
CA SER A 226 7.53 -1.02 -16.40
C SER A 226 6.77 -2.03 -17.28
N SER A 227 6.99 -3.34 -17.06
CA SER A 227 6.38 -4.37 -17.90
C SER A 227 4.86 -4.42 -17.76
N PRO A 228 4.12 -4.63 -18.87
CA PRO A 228 2.68 -4.83 -18.82
C PRO A 228 2.31 -6.12 -18.07
N ILE A 229 1.11 -6.15 -17.53
CA ILE A 229 0.53 -7.35 -16.88
C ILE A 229 -0.33 -8.09 -17.91
N ALA A 230 -0.14 -9.39 -18.05
CA ALA A 230 -1.07 -10.29 -18.71
C ALA A 230 -2.09 -10.82 -17.69
N THR A 231 -3.38 -10.67 -17.97
CA THR A 231 -4.44 -11.15 -17.07
C THR A 231 -4.85 -12.58 -17.41
N LEU A 232 -5.65 -13.16 -16.52
CA LEU A 232 -6.38 -14.40 -16.82
C LEU A 232 -7.64 -14.07 -17.63
N ARG A 233 -8.14 -15.07 -18.39
CA ARG A 233 -9.33 -14.95 -19.25
C ARG A 233 -10.57 -14.36 -18.52
N PRO A 234 -10.88 -14.70 -17.25
CA PRO A 234 -12.05 -14.13 -16.57
C PRO A 234 -11.99 -12.58 -16.41
N ALA A 235 -10.81 -11.98 -16.40
CA ALA A 235 -10.68 -10.53 -16.38
C ALA A 235 -11.23 -9.88 -17.66
N VAL A 236 -11.08 -10.56 -18.81
CA VAL A 236 -11.65 -10.10 -20.11
C VAL A 236 -13.17 -9.99 -20.02
N THR A 237 -13.82 -11.04 -19.48
CA THR A 237 -15.28 -11.04 -19.30
C THR A 237 -15.73 -9.91 -18.38
N VAL A 238 -15.02 -9.69 -17.26
CA VAL A 238 -15.34 -8.58 -16.34
C VAL A 238 -15.17 -7.24 -17.04
N TYR A 239 -14.08 -7.05 -17.78
CA TYR A 239 -13.84 -5.80 -18.51
C TYR A 239 -14.91 -5.51 -19.55
N LYS A 240 -15.32 -6.51 -20.33
CA LYS A 240 -16.43 -6.36 -21.29
C LYS A 240 -17.72 -5.93 -20.62
N SER A 241 -18.05 -6.53 -19.45
CA SER A 241 -19.24 -6.14 -18.69
C SER A 241 -19.16 -4.69 -18.16
N ILE A 242 -17.96 -4.23 -17.77
CA ILE A 242 -17.73 -2.84 -17.35
C ILE A 242 -17.96 -1.88 -18.53
N VAL A 243 -17.33 -2.19 -19.68
CA VAL A 243 -17.50 -1.37 -20.91
C VAL A 243 -18.97 -1.31 -21.34
N GLU A 244 -19.65 -2.45 -21.39
CA GLU A 244 -21.06 -2.52 -21.76
C GLU A 244 -21.95 -1.65 -20.83
N HIS A 245 -21.67 -1.68 -19.53
CA HIS A 245 -22.42 -0.89 -18.54
C HIS A 245 -22.17 0.60 -18.73
N TYR A 246 -20.91 1.01 -18.79
CA TYR A 246 -20.54 2.43 -18.79
C TYR A 246 -20.66 3.10 -20.15
N SER A 247 -20.62 2.37 -21.26
CA SER A 247 -20.87 2.93 -22.59
C SER A 247 -22.29 3.52 -22.71
N LYS A 248 -23.26 3.00 -21.97
CA LYS A 248 -24.64 3.54 -21.92
C LYS A 248 -24.72 4.94 -21.28
N HIS A 249 -23.68 5.33 -20.56
CA HIS A 249 -23.59 6.60 -19.82
C HIS A 249 -22.46 7.51 -20.33
N ASP A 250 -21.83 7.18 -21.45
CA ASP A 250 -20.67 7.89 -22.00
C ASP A 250 -19.50 7.99 -21.02
N LEU A 251 -19.27 6.92 -20.25
CA LEU A 251 -18.21 6.80 -19.22
C LEU A 251 -17.22 5.66 -19.50
N ALA A 252 -17.09 5.26 -20.76
CA ALA A 252 -16.16 4.22 -21.20
C ALA A 252 -15.16 4.72 -22.26
N ASN A 253 -14.88 6.02 -22.28
CA ASN A 253 -13.90 6.64 -23.17
C ASN A 253 -12.46 6.27 -22.73
N PRO A 254 -11.46 6.39 -23.61
CA PRO A 254 -10.08 6.02 -23.28
C PRO A 254 -9.52 6.64 -22.00
N ASP A 255 -9.93 7.87 -21.68
CA ASP A 255 -9.48 8.61 -20.50
C ASP A 255 -10.33 8.41 -19.25
N ASP A 256 -11.44 7.68 -19.34
CA ASP A 256 -12.28 7.37 -18.20
C ASP A 256 -11.65 6.28 -17.32
N TYR A 257 -11.95 6.35 -16.03
CA TYR A 257 -11.51 5.34 -15.08
C TYR A 257 -12.37 4.08 -15.18
N ILE A 258 -11.75 2.91 -15.05
CA ILE A 258 -12.45 1.62 -15.13
C ILE A 258 -13.45 1.43 -13.98
N PHE A 259 -13.10 1.92 -12.78
CA PHE A 259 -13.93 1.75 -11.59
C PHE A 259 -14.36 3.11 -11.05
N LEU A 260 -15.66 3.26 -10.77
CA LEU A 260 -16.27 4.48 -10.27
C LEU A 260 -15.87 5.71 -11.12
N PRO A 261 -16.10 5.69 -12.45
CA PRO A 261 -15.60 6.73 -13.36
C PRO A 261 -16.16 8.12 -13.03
N ALA A 262 -17.38 8.23 -12.49
CA ALA A 262 -17.99 9.50 -12.10
C ALA A 262 -17.30 10.17 -10.90
N LEU A 263 -16.51 9.45 -10.10
CA LEU A 263 -15.82 10.00 -8.93
C LEU A 263 -14.44 10.56 -9.33
N ARG A 264 -14.31 11.88 -9.42
CA ARG A 264 -13.04 12.55 -9.78
C ARG A 264 -11.96 12.38 -8.71
N ASP A 265 -12.34 12.43 -7.41
CA ASP A 265 -11.39 12.15 -6.32
C ASP A 265 -11.10 10.65 -6.24
N ARG A 266 -9.94 10.26 -6.78
CA ARG A 266 -9.52 8.86 -6.88
C ARG A 266 -9.13 8.23 -5.54
N ASN A 267 -8.76 9.05 -4.56
CA ASN A 267 -8.52 8.55 -3.19
C ASN A 267 -9.86 8.20 -2.54
N TYR A 268 -10.85 9.04 -2.71
CA TYR A 268 -12.20 8.77 -2.25
C TYR A 268 -12.82 7.56 -2.96
N ALA A 269 -12.73 7.46 -4.29
CA ALA A 269 -13.21 6.30 -5.05
C ALA A 269 -12.60 4.98 -4.54
N HIS A 270 -11.28 4.95 -4.30
CA HIS A 270 -10.62 3.79 -3.72
C HIS A 270 -11.09 3.51 -2.29
N TRP A 271 -11.29 4.56 -1.49
CA TRP A 271 -11.80 4.42 -0.15
C TRP A 271 -13.21 3.81 -0.15
N VAL A 272 -14.12 4.23 -1.05
CA VAL A 272 -15.45 3.65 -1.24
C VAL A 272 -15.37 2.14 -1.52
N LEU A 273 -14.49 1.71 -2.43
CA LEU A 273 -14.29 0.28 -2.70
C LEU A 273 -13.79 -0.48 -1.47
N CYS A 274 -12.84 0.09 -0.72
CA CYS A 274 -12.34 -0.52 0.53
C CYS A 274 -13.43 -0.59 1.60
N PHE A 275 -14.23 0.45 1.73
CA PHE A 275 -15.33 0.54 2.69
C PHE A 275 -16.37 -0.57 2.46
N TYR A 276 -16.89 -0.67 1.25
CA TYR A 276 -17.87 -1.68 0.91
C TYR A 276 -17.29 -3.10 0.87
N PHE A 277 -16.01 -3.26 0.54
CA PHE A 277 -15.36 -4.55 0.66
C PHE A 277 -15.26 -5.02 2.12
N ASN A 278 -15.03 -4.10 3.06
CA ASN A 278 -15.06 -4.44 4.48
C ASN A 278 -16.46 -4.91 4.93
N TRP A 279 -17.54 -4.32 4.40
CA TRP A 279 -18.87 -4.82 4.65
C TRP A 279 -19.08 -6.24 4.10
N VAL A 280 -18.67 -6.51 2.88
CA VAL A 280 -18.71 -7.89 2.32
C VAL A 280 -17.93 -8.87 3.21
N LEU A 281 -16.75 -8.46 3.73
CA LEU A 281 -15.97 -9.29 4.65
C LEU A 281 -16.68 -9.51 6.00
N ALA A 282 -17.39 -8.53 6.51
CA ALA A 282 -18.20 -8.65 7.73
C ALA A 282 -19.36 -9.64 7.52
N GLU A 283 -20.15 -9.45 6.45
CA GLU A 283 -21.27 -10.31 6.10
C GLU A 283 -20.89 -11.79 5.86
N THR A 284 -19.67 -12.02 5.39
CA THR A 284 -19.16 -13.37 5.14
C THR A 284 -18.41 -13.97 6.33
N GLY A 285 -18.17 -13.21 7.41
CA GLY A 285 -17.32 -13.63 8.54
C GLY A 285 -15.84 -13.76 8.18
N LEU A 286 -15.41 -13.18 7.04
CA LEU A 286 -14.07 -13.40 6.48
C LEU A 286 -13.08 -12.25 6.76
N LYS A 287 -13.39 -11.36 7.72
CA LYS A 287 -12.51 -10.24 8.07
C LYS A 287 -11.17 -10.70 8.65
N LYS A 288 -11.16 -11.80 9.38
CA LYS A 288 -9.95 -12.45 9.89
C LYS A 288 -9.63 -13.70 9.08
N GLY A 289 -8.36 -13.95 8.83
CA GLY A 289 -7.88 -15.19 8.24
C GLY A 289 -7.72 -16.30 9.29
N ALA A 290 -7.39 -17.52 8.85
CA ALA A 290 -7.26 -18.70 9.72
C ALA A 290 -6.25 -18.51 10.88
N HIS A 291 -5.25 -17.64 10.70
CA HIS A 291 -4.24 -17.35 11.73
C HIS A 291 -4.45 -15.95 12.35
N GLY A 292 -5.68 -15.44 12.37
CA GLY A 292 -6.05 -14.16 12.98
C GLY A 292 -5.60 -12.90 12.22
N GLN A 293 -4.91 -13.03 11.08
CA GLN A 293 -4.46 -11.92 10.25
C GLN A 293 -5.63 -11.16 9.61
N ASP A 294 -5.55 -9.83 9.59
CA ASP A 294 -6.57 -9.00 8.97
C ASP A 294 -6.59 -9.16 7.45
N ARG A 295 -7.78 -9.35 6.91
CA ARG A 295 -8.05 -9.35 5.46
C ARG A 295 -8.61 -8.00 5.01
N SER A 296 -8.27 -7.61 3.79
CA SER A 296 -8.65 -6.34 3.18
C SER A 296 -8.69 -6.51 1.66
N LEU A 297 -9.02 -5.44 0.94
CA LEU A 297 -8.97 -5.44 -0.53
C LEU A 297 -7.61 -5.94 -1.08
N TYR A 298 -6.50 -5.71 -0.35
CA TYR A 298 -5.18 -6.23 -0.72
C TYR A 298 -5.12 -7.77 -0.68
N SER A 299 -5.95 -8.42 0.13
CA SER A 299 -6.03 -9.89 0.20
C SER A 299 -6.47 -10.53 -1.12
N LEU A 300 -7.22 -9.80 -1.98
CA LEU A 300 -7.56 -10.28 -3.33
C LEU A 300 -6.31 -10.45 -4.21
N ARG A 301 -5.33 -9.56 -4.08
CA ARG A 301 -4.05 -9.71 -4.77
C ARG A 301 -3.24 -10.89 -4.21
N HIS A 302 -3.25 -11.09 -2.90
CA HIS A 302 -2.65 -12.28 -2.30
C HIS A 302 -3.33 -13.55 -2.88
N THR A 303 -4.65 -13.56 -2.95
CA THR A 303 -5.42 -14.66 -3.54
C THR A 303 -5.05 -14.92 -5.00
N ALA A 304 -4.90 -13.87 -5.81
CA ALA A 304 -4.48 -14.00 -7.22
C ALA A 304 -3.13 -14.74 -7.36
N ILE A 305 -2.14 -14.35 -6.56
CA ILE A 305 -0.81 -14.97 -6.58
C ILE A 305 -0.87 -16.38 -6.01
N THR A 306 -1.54 -16.58 -4.87
CA THR A 306 -1.72 -17.91 -4.24
C THR A 306 -2.40 -18.89 -5.18
N PHE A 307 -3.48 -18.49 -5.86
CA PHE A 307 -4.18 -19.38 -6.80
C PHE A 307 -3.28 -19.78 -7.98
N ARG A 308 -2.40 -18.91 -8.45
CA ARG A 308 -1.46 -19.27 -9.52
C ARG A 308 -0.36 -20.22 -9.03
N LEU A 309 0.10 -20.06 -7.80
CA LEU A 309 1.07 -20.97 -7.20
C LEU A 309 0.47 -22.37 -6.96
N LEU A 310 -0.78 -22.41 -6.43
CA LEU A 310 -1.43 -23.68 -6.07
C LEU A 310 -2.06 -24.42 -7.26
N TYR A 311 -2.65 -23.68 -8.19
CA TYR A 311 -3.47 -24.23 -9.28
C TYR A 311 -2.95 -23.87 -10.67
N GLY A 312 -1.76 -23.30 -10.77
CA GLY A 312 -1.17 -22.82 -12.03
C GLY A 312 -0.26 -23.83 -12.73
N GLU A 313 -0.36 -25.11 -12.39
CA GLU A 313 0.35 -26.22 -13.07
C GLU A 313 1.86 -25.99 -13.19
N GLY A 314 2.49 -25.51 -12.10
CA GLY A 314 3.94 -25.33 -12.04
C GLY A 314 4.45 -24.06 -12.73
N ILE A 315 3.67 -23.00 -12.71
CA ILE A 315 4.14 -21.70 -13.22
C ILE A 315 5.50 -21.32 -12.61
N ASP A 316 6.43 -20.90 -13.46
CA ASP A 316 7.72 -20.39 -13.03
C ASP A 316 7.59 -19.14 -12.17
N LEU A 317 8.29 -19.13 -11.01
CA LEU A 317 8.22 -18.05 -10.03
C LEU A 317 8.70 -16.70 -10.59
N LEU A 318 9.68 -16.70 -11.49
CA LEU A 318 10.17 -15.47 -12.11
C LEU A 318 9.12 -14.87 -13.05
N THR A 319 8.46 -15.73 -13.84
CA THR A 319 7.34 -15.33 -14.71
C THR A 319 6.20 -14.76 -13.89
N LEU A 320 5.80 -15.44 -12.82
CA LEU A 320 4.74 -14.95 -11.92
C LEU A 320 5.13 -13.64 -11.24
N ALA A 321 6.36 -13.53 -10.74
CA ALA A 321 6.86 -12.32 -10.09
C ALA A 321 6.86 -11.11 -11.05
N ARG A 322 7.35 -11.28 -12.27
CA ARG A 322 7.35 -10.24 -13.31
C ARG A 322 5.92 -9.83 -13.65
N ASN A 323 5.04 -10.80 -13.93
CA ASN A 323 3.65 -10.51 -14.27
C ASN A 323 2.89 -9.84 -13.13
N ALA A 324 3.10 -10.28 -11.89
CA ALA A 324 2.51 -9.66 -10.71
C ALA A 324 3.23 -8.37 -10.27
N ARG A 325 4.24 -7.87 -10.99
CA ARG A 325 5.03 -6.68 -10.66
C ARG A 325 5.52 -6.72 -9.19
N THR A 326 6.19 -7.83 -8.84
CA THR A 326 6.80 -8.08 -7.53
C THR A 326 8.13 -8.80 -7.71
N SER A 327 8.83 -9.15 -6.63
CA SER A 327 10.06 -9.95 -6.70
C SER A 327 9.80 -11.40 -6.27
N VAL A 328 10.64 -12.33 -6.75
CA VAL A 328 10.62 -13.74 -6.31
C VAL A 328 10.76 -13.81 -4.79
N LYS A 329 11.68 -13.04 -4.20
CA LYS A 329 11.85 -12.95 -2.75
C LYS A 329 10.56 -12.60 -2.00
N MET A 330 9.74 -11.69 -2.55
CA MET A 330 8.44 -11.35 -1.95
C MET A 330 7.43 -12.50 -2.08
N ILE A 331 7.49 -13.25 -3.19
CA ILE A 331 6.65 -14.44 -3.35
C ILE A 331 7.06 -15.49 -2.33
N GLU A 332 8.33 -15.80 -2.20
CA GLU A 332 8.84 -16.74 -1.20
C GLU A 332 8.46 -16.33 0.23
N GLN A 333 8.69 -15.08 0.60
CA GLN A 333 8.44 -14.58 1.94
C GLN A 333 6.97 -14.65 2.36
N PHE A 334 6.04 -14.38 1.43
CA PHE A 334 4.62 -14.22 1.76
C PHE A 334 3.74 -15.39 1.33
N TYR A 335 4.22 -16.29 0.47
CA TYR A 335 3.40 -17.34 -0.12
C TYR A 335 4.03 -18.75 0.00
N ALA A 336 5.32 -18.86 0.26
CA ALA A 336 6.01 -20.16 0.30
C ALA A 336 5.49 -21.08 1.41
N SER A 337 4.98 -20.54 2.51
CA SER A 337 4.38 -21.32 3.60
C SER A 337 3.12 -22.11 3.18
N GLN A 338 2.54 -21.80 2.03
CA GLN A 338 1.39 -22.50 1.45
C GLN A 338 1.79 -23.55 0.40
N LEU A 339 3.09 -23.61 0.06
CA LEU A 339 3.63 -24.56 -0.91
C LEU A 339 4.32 -25.71 -0.16
N SER A 340 3.94 -26.93 -0.43
CA SER A 340 4.70 -28.12 -0.05
C SER A 340 5.41 -28.71 -1.27
N GLY A 341 6.54 -29.39 -1.06
CA GLY A 341 7.23 -30.10 -2.14
C GLY A 341 6.34 -31.15 -2.82
N GLU A 342 5.41 -31.74 -2.07
CA GLU A 342 4.47 -32.73 -2.56
C GLU A 342 3.47 -32.17 -3.60
N MET A 343 3.14 -30.88 -3.54
CA MET A 343 2.22 -30.27 -4.51
C MET A 343 2.73 -30.36 -5.96
N ASN A 344 4.05 -30.46 -6.14
CA ASN A 344 4.71 -30.53 -7.44
C ASN A 344 5.48 -31.84 -7.61
N ILE A 345 5.07 -32.93 -6.94
CA ILE A 345 5.79 -34.21 -6.95
C ILE A 345 6.00 -34.75 -8.37
N ALA A 346 4.99 -34.62 -9.23
CA ALA A 346 5.10 -35.05 -10.63
C ALA A 346 6.18 -34.28 -11.41
N MET A 347 6.39 -32.99 -11.08
CA MET A 347 7.46 -32.19 -11.69
C MET A 347 8.83 -32.51 -11.11
N LEU A 348 8.90 -32.76 -9.78
CA LEU A 348 10.14 -33.18 -9.11
C LEU A 348 10.62 -34.55 -9.63
N GLN A 349 9.71 -35.46 -9.95
CA GLN A 349 10.04 -36.80 -10.42
C GLN A 349 10.12 -36.92 -11.97
N ARG A 350 9.91 -35.83 -12.70
CA ARG A 350 9.98 -35.82 -14.15
C ARG A 350 11.40 -36.10 -14.60
N LYS A 351 11.60 -37.26 -15.27
CA LYS A 351 12.89 -37.60 -15.87
C LYS A 351 13.28 -36.54 -16.92
N ARG A 352 14.54 -36.11 -16.91
CA ARG A 352 15.09 -35.30 -18.01
C ARG A 352 15.02 -36.16 -19.27
N LYS A 353 14.37 -35.64 -20.31
CA LYS A 353 14.47 -36.22 -21.67
C LYS A 353 15.83 -35.89 -22.23
#